data_6530c4f16eb319b9988fe36fc34a2126
#
_entry.id   6530c4f16eb319b9988fe36fc34a2126
#
_cell.length_a   1.000
_cell.length_b   1.000
_cell.length_c   1.000
_cell.angle_alpha   90.00
_cell.angle_beta   90.00
_cell.angle_gamma   90.00
#
_symmetry.space_group_name_H-M   'P 1'
#
loop_
_entity.id
_entity.type
_entity.pdbx_description
1 polymer ?
#
loop_
_entity_poly.entity_id
_entity_poly.type
_entity_poly.pdbx_seq_one_letter_code
_entity_poly.pdbx_strand_id
1 'polypeptide(L)'
;LSWKVHVEKSSDEGKSWVKIPIDPDTPFDVIQPSILVHSQDSLQILCRSRNDAIMQSFSYDGGTTWSPISKTNLPNPNSGTDALTLINGKHLLVYNPLVNGKNDRSKLNIAYSNDGIVWEDIYVLEDQNRGEYSYPAIIQDKQENVHITYTYQRKNIKHLSFSIK
;
A
#
# COMPACT_ATOMS: atom_id res chain seq x y z
N LEU A 1 -9.93 -10.46 -17.62
CA LEU A 1 -8.57 -10.63 -17.10
C LEU A 1 -8.60 -10.53 -15.58
N SER A 2 -8.27 -11.63 -14.92
CA SER A 2 -8.10 -11.70 -13.47
C SER A 2 -6.74 -11.11 -13.07
N TRP A 3 -6.71 -10.29 -12.02
CA TRP A 3 -5.48 -9.77 -11.46
C TRP A 3 -4.98 -10.66 -10.34
N LYS A 4 -3.72 -11.08 -10.40
CA LYS A 4 -3.09 -11.92 -9.39
C LYS A 4 -1.77 -11.29 -8.96
N VAL A 5 -1.58 -11.22 -7.65
CA VAL A 5 -0.37 -10.67 -7.03
C VAL A 5 0.68 -11.75 -6.82
N HIS A 6 1.93 -11.36 -6.92
CA HIS A 6 3.07 -12.18 -6.53
C HIS A 6 4.17 -11.27 -5.95
N VAL A 7 5.11 -11.87 -5.28
CA VAL A 7 6.38 -11.24 -4.92
C VAL A 7 7.53 -11.91 -5.67
N GLU A 8 8.58 -11.17 -5.91
CA GLU A 8 9.84 -11.70 -6.41
C GLU A 8 10.92 -11.50 -5.34
N LYS A 9 11.64 -12.57 -5.01
CA LYS A 9 12.64 -12.58 -3.94
C LYS A 9 14.00 -12.93 -4.53
N SER A 10 15.02 -12.16 -4.15
CA SER A 10 16.42 -12.44 -4.44
C SER A 10 17.17 -12.69 -3.14
N SER A 11 18.07 -13.68 -3.15
CA SER A 11 19.02 -13.97 -2.07
C SER A 11 20.48 -13.71 -2.43
N ASP A 12 20.73 -13.15 -3.63
CA ASP A 12 22.05 -12.98 -4.22
C ASP A 12 22.25 -11.54 -4.79
N GLU A 13 21.72 -10.55 -4.09
CA GLU A 13 21.84 -9.13 -4.45
C GLU A 13 21.21 -8.78 -5.81
N GLY A 14 20.13 -9.46 -6.16
CA GLY A 14 19.37 -9.18 -7.39
C GLY A 14 19.92 -9.86 -8.65
N LYS A 15 20.87 -10.80 -8.54
CA LYS A 15 21.41 -11.55 -9.69
C LYS A 15 20.43 -12.62 -10.18
N SER A 16 19.67 -13.22 -9.27
CA SER A 16 18.58 -14.12 -9.59
C SER A 16 17.33 -13.81 -8.76
N TRP A 17 16.16 -14.21 -9.26
CA TRP A 17 14.87 -13.92 -8.65
C TRP A 17 14.00 -15.16 -8.64
N VAL A 18 13.31 -15.39 -7.54
CA VAL A 18 12.30 -16.44 -7.39
C VAL A 18 10.94 -15.77 -7.31
N LYS A 19 10.06 -16.13 -8.23
CA LYS A 19 8.66 -15.68 -8.23
C LYS A 19 7.85 -16.53 -7.26
N ILE A 20 7.17 -15.88 -6.32
CA ILE A 20 6.35 -16.50 -5.29
C ILE A 20 4.92 -15.98 -5.46
N PRO A 21 4.00 -16.79 -6.00
CA PRO A 21 2.59 -16.41 -6.12
C PRO A 21 1.97 -16.31 -4.73
N ILE A 22 1.08 -15.32 -4.55
CA ILE A 22 0.34 -15.13 -3.32
C ILE A 22 -1.12 -15.49 -3.59
N ASP A 23 -1.61 -16.57 -2.95
CA ASP A 23 -2.98 -17.05 -3.06
C ASP A 23 -3.50 -17.06 -4.52
N PRO A 24 -2.89 -17.87 -5.42
CA PRO A 24 -3.18 -17.82 -6.85
C PRO A 24 -4.65 -18.15 -7.20
N ASP A 25 -5.33 -18.90 -6.32
CA ASP A 25 -6.73 -19.30 -6.48
C ASP A 25 -7.72 -18.34 -5.82
N THR A 26 -7.24 -17.23 -5.23
CA THR A 26 -8.10 -16.23 -4.62
C THR A 26 -9.20 -15.76 -5.59
N PRO A 27 -10.44 -15.55 -5.12
CA PRO A 27 -11.50 -14.97 -5.95
C PRO A 27 -11.31 -13.45 -6.19
N PHE A 28 -10.34 -12.84 -5.52
CA PHE A 28 -10.12 -11.40 -5.56
C PHE A 28 -9.19 -10.97 -6.71
N ASP A 29 -9.47 -9.82 -7.28
CA ASP A 29 -8.61 -9.13 -8.24
C ASP A 29 -7.67 -8.17 -7.52
N VAL A 30 -6.38 -8.53 -7.40
CA VAL A 30 -5.40 -7.89 -6.52
C VAL A 30 -4.09 -7.63 -7.26
N ILE A 31 -3.58 -6.39 -7.13
CA ILE A 31 -2.29 -5.99 -7.73
C ILE A 31 -1.58 -4.91 -6.89
N GLN A 32 -0.35 -4.58 -7.29
CA GLN A 32 0.44 -3.46 -6.76
C GLN A 32 0.60 -3.53 -5.23
N PRO A 33 1.30 -4.54 -4.72
CA PRO A 33 1.54 -4.68 -3.29
C PRO A 33 2.56 -3.66 -2.80
N SER A 34 2.32 -3.05 -1.64
CA SER A 34 3.33 -2.43 -0.78
C SER A 34 3.64 -3.37 0.36
N ILE A 35 4.91 -3.45 0.79
CA ILE A 35 5.36 -4.37 1.84
C ILE A 35 5.56 -3.61 3.14
N LEU A 36 4.91 -4.07 4.20
CA LEU A 36 5.18 -3.67 5.57
C LEU A 36 6.08 -4.71 6.24
N VAL A 37 7.09 -4.24 6.98
CA VAL A 37 8.06 -5.08 7.68
C VAL A 37 7.80 -5.00 9.18
N HIS A 38 7.22 -6.05 9.76
CA HIS A 38 6.98 -6.14 11.21
C HIS A 38 8.22 -6.67 11.94
N SER A 39 8.94 -7.62 11.33
CA SER A 39 10.23 -8.15 11.78
C SER A 39 10.97 -8.77 10.59
N GLN A 40 12.14 -9.35 10.83
CA GLN A 40 12.93 -10.02 9.79
C GLN A 40 12.12 -11.09 9.04
N ASP A 41 11.29 -11.85 9.75
CA ASP A 41 10.52 -12.96 9.18
C ASP A 41 9.02 -12.63 9.00
N SER A 42 8.54 -11.55 9.63
CA SER A 42 7.13 -11.16 9.60
C SER A 42 6.88 -9.99 8.66
N LEU A 43 6.22 -10.27 7.55
CA LEU A 43 5.89 -9.32 6.50
C LEU A 43 4.38 -9.27 6.28
N GLN A 44 3.90 -8.13 5.83
CA GLN A 44 2.51 -7.95 5.38
C GLN A 44 2.54 -7.23 4.04
N ILE A 45 1.66 -7.60 3.13
CA ILE A 45 1.39 -6.79 1.94
C ILE A 45 0.04 -6.10 2.05
N LEU A 46 -0.02 -4.88 1.54
CA LEU A 46 -1.25 -4.13 1.30
C LEU A 46 -1.38 -3.89 -0.20
N CYS A 47 -2.53 -4.24 -0.78
CA CYS A 47 -2.71 -4.27 -2.22
C CYS A 47 -3.93 -3.47 -2.67
N ARG A 48 -3.79 -2.84 -3.83
CA ARG A 48 -4.92 -2.36 -4.61
C ARG A 48 -5.80 -3.52 -5.05
N SER A 49 -7.12 -3.32 -5.05
CA SER A 49 -8.06 -4.31 -5.57
C SER A 49 -9.23 -3.71 -6.36
N ARG A 50 -9.96 -4.57 -7.05
CA ARG A 50 -11.28 -4.29 -7.63
C ARG A 50 -12.45 -4.68 -6.71
N ASN A 51 -12.16 -4.96 -5.45
CA ASN A 51 -13.10 -5.56 -4.50
C ASN A 51 -13.52 -4.59 -3.39
N ASP A 52 -13.46 -3.27 -3.67
CA ASP A 52 -13.89 -2.16 -2.80
C ASP A 52 -13.11 -2.02 -1.49
N ALA A 53 -12.04 -2.79 -1.31
CA ALA A 53 -11.19 -2.74 -0.12
C ALA A 53 -9.72 -2.86 -0.49
N ILE A 54 -8.84 -2.33 0.34
CA ILE A 54 -7.43 -2.70 0.34
C ILE A 54 -7.34 -4.15 0.80
N MET A 55 -6.62 -4.98 0.04
CA MET A 55 -6.42 -6.38 0.37
C MET A 55 -5.07 -6.58 1.04
N GLN A 56 -4.96 -7.64 1.84
CA GLN A 56 -3.76 -7.96 2.59
C GLN A 56 -3.44 -9.45 2.58
N SER A 57 -2.18 -9.78 2.79
CA SER A 57 -1.68 -11.12 3.09
C SER A 57 -0.45 -11.01 3.97
N PHE A 58 -0.16 -12.06 4.73
CA PHE A 58 0.93 -12.10 5.71
C PHE A 58 1.90 -13.23 5.40
N SER A 59 3.18 -12.97 5.64
CA SER A 59 4.23 -13.98 5.65
C SER A 59 4.89 -14.00 7.04
N TYR A 60 5.27 -15.19 7.50
CA TYR A 60 5.97 -15.39 8.78
C TYR A 60 7.31 -16.15 8.59
N ASP A 61 7.80 -16.20 7.36
CA ASP A 61 9.03 -16.90 6.97
C ASP A 61 9.87 -16.06 5.98
N GLY A 62 9.83 -14.74 6.15
CA GLY A 62 10.61 -13.81 5.34
C GLY A 62 10.17 -13.78 3.87
N GLY A 63 8.86 -13.95 3.60
CA GLY A 63 8.28 -13.83 2.27
C GLY A 63 8.35 -15.10 1.43
N THR A 64 8.63 -16.26 2.03
CA THR A 64 8.69 -17.53 1.31
C THR A 64 7.30 -18.14 1.11
N THR A 65 6.44 -18.06 2.14
CA THR A 65 5.02 -18.42 2.05
C THR A 65 4.13 -17.29 2.53
N TRP A 66 2.88 -17.27 2.05
CA TRP A 66 1.93 -16.21 2.32
C TRP A 66 0.56 -16.77 2.68
N SER A 67 -0.13 -16.11 3.59
CA SER A 67 -1.50 -16.44 3.97
C SER A 67 -2.47 -16.17 2.81
N PRO A 68 -3.68 -16.77 2.84
CA PRO A 68 -4.74 -16.39 1.92
C PRO A 68 -5.00 -14.87 1.95
N ILE A 69 -5.34 -14.32 0.78
CA ILE A 69 -5.67 -12.89 0.65
C ILE A 69 -6.99 -12.61 1.37
N SER A 70 -7.00 -11.57 2.19
CA SER A 70 -8.16 -11.11 2.95
C SER A 70 -8.40 -9.61 2.77
N LYS A 71 -9.63 -9.17 3.05
CA LYS A 71 -9.99 -7.74 3.06
C LYS A 71 -9.50 -7.09 4.35
N THR A 72 -8.99 -5.86 4.23
CA THR A 72 -8.91 -4.93 5.35
C THR A 72 -10.26 -4.20 5.53
N ASN A 73 -10.37 -3.40 6.58
CA ASN A 73 -11.49 -2.46 6.74
C ASN A 73 -11.31 -1.13 5.97
N LEU A 74 -10.18 -0.97 5.28
CA LEU A 74 -9.89 0.24 4.50
C LEU A 74 -10.49 0.14 3.09
N PRO A 75 -11.21 1.18 2.64
CA PRO A 75 -11.77 1.21 1.29
C PRO A 75 -10.69 1.33 0.21
N ASN A 76 -11.00 0.85 -0.99
CA ASN A 76 -10.19 1.08 -2.17
C ASN A 76 -11.07 1.18 -3.42
N PRO A 77 -11.06 2.32 -4.13
CA PRO A 77 -11.85 2.54 -5.33
C PRO A 77 -11.12 2.04 -6.60
N ASN A 78 -10.45 0.90 -6.52
CA ASN A 78 -9.57 0.42 -7.58
C ASN A 78 -8.44 1.41 -7.92
N SER A 79 -7.76 1.91 -6.88
CA SER A 79 -6.66 2.88 -6.99
C SER A 79 -5.39 2.37 -6.33
N GLY A 80 -4.24 2.67 -6.94
CA GLY A 80 -2.93 2.36 -6.36
C GLY A 80 -2.77 3.02 -5.00
N THR A 81 -2.19 2.29 -4.07
CA THR A 81 -1.82 2.73 -2.72
C THR A 81 -0.34 2.54 -2.54
N ASP A 82 0.26 3.22 -1.58
CA ASP A 82 1.61 2.89 -1.13
C ASP A 82 1.73 3.00 0.38
N ALA A 83 2.51 2.11 0.97
CA ALA A 83 2.68 2.02 2.41
C ALA A 83 4.14 1.75 2.77
N LEU A 84 4.54 2.20 3.95
CA LEU A 84 5.87 1.96 4.47
C LEU A 84 5.85 1.64 5.96
N THR A 85 6.85 0.90 6.43
CA THR A 85 7.19 0.79 7.84
C THR A 85 8.24 1.84 8.17
N LEU A 86 7.93 2.69 9.13
CA LEU A 86 8.83 3.72 9.66
C LEU A 86 9.98 3.10 10.46
N ILE A 87 11.07 3.83 10.64
CA ILE A 87 12.23 3.43 11.45
C ILE A 87 11.83 3.04 12.88
N ASN A 88 10.79 3.67 13.44
CA ASN A 88 10.26 3.34 14.76
C ASN A 88 9.33 2.10 14.80
N GLY A 89 9.19 1.38 13.69
CA GLY A 89 8.37 0.18 13.57
C GLY A 89 6.87 0.40 13.35
N LYS A 90 6.43 1.67 13.26
CA LYS A 90 5.04 2.03 12.93
C LYS A 90 4.84 2.07 11.43
N HIS A 91 3.59 2.15 10.99
CA HIS A 91 3.26 2.07 9.57
C HIS A 91 2.48 3.28 9.08
N LEU A 92 2.76 3.70 7.86
CA LEU A 92 2.00 4.71 7.13
C LEU A 92 1.45 4.11 5.83
N LEU A 93 0.28 4.58 5.45
CA LEU A 93 -0.39 4.24 4.20
C LEU A 93 -0.92 5.52 3.56
N VAL A 94 -0.69 5.67 2.25
CA VAL A 94 -1.32 6.72 1.43
C VAL A 94 -2.31 6.06 0.48
N TYR A 95 -3.57 6.48 0.52
CA TYR A 95 -4.64 5.80 -0.19
C TYR A 95 -5.83 6.72 -0.51
N ASN A 96 -6.68 6.30 -1.43
CA ASN A 96 -7.94 6.97 -1.73
C ASN A 96 -9.06 6.37 -0.86
N PRO A 97 -9.62 7.12 0.12
CA PRO A 97 -10.55 6.59 1.14
C PRO A 97 -12.00 6.52 0.65
N LEU A 98 -12.22 6.03 -0.56
CA LEU A 98 -13.55 6.01 -1.19
C LEU A 98 -13.90 4.63 -1.70
N VAL A 99 -15.18 4.30 -1.63
CA VAL A 99 -15.79 3.13 -2.28
C VAL A 99 -17.04 3.60 -3.00
N ASN A 100 -16.96 3.80 -4.30
CA ASN A 100 -18.12 4.19 -5.08
C ASN A 100 -18.21 3.52 -6.46
N GLY A 101 -17.43 2.46 -6.66
CA GLY A 101 -17.45 1.62 -7.86
C GLY A 101 -16.98 2.30 -9.15
N LYS A 102 -16.46 3.52 -9.11
CA LYS A 102 -16.15 4.33 -10.29
C LYS A 102 -14.71 4.84 -10.35
N ASN A 103 -13.76 4.16 -9.74
CA ASN A 103 -12.36 4.62 -9.71
C ASN A 103 -12.22 6.08 -9.20
N ASP A 104 -13.03 6.47 -8.22
CA ASP A 104 -13.00 7.82 -7.69
C ASP A 104 -11.69 8.07 -6.95
N ARG A 105 -10.96 9.09 -7.36
CA ARG A 105 -9.65 9.48 -6.83
C ARG A 105 -9.63 10.96 -6.44
N SER A 106 -10.80 11.50 -6.11
CA SER A 106 -10.96 12.90 -5.73
C SER A 106 -10.46 13.22 -4.32
N LYS A 107 -10.22 12.19 -3.51
CA LYS A 107 -9.70 12.30 -2.14
C LYS A 107 -8.45 11.46 -1.98
N LEU A 108 -7.52 11.93 -1.14
CA LEU A 108 -6.28 11.22 -0.82
C LEU A 108 -5.93 11.47 0.66
N ASN A 109 -5.75 10.40 1.43
CA ASN A 109 -5.47 10.46 2.85
C ASN A 109 -4.15 9.78 3.20
N ILE A 110 -3.60 10.16 4.37
CA ILE A 110 -2.56 9.42 5.06
C ILE A 110 -3.21 8.73 6.26
N ALA A 111 -3.06 7.41 6.35
CA ALA A 111 -3.40 6.64 7.52
C ALA A 111 -2.15 6.15 8.25
N TYR A 112 -2.27 5.99 9.55
CA TYR A 112 -1.25 5.51 10.47
C TYR A 112 -1.72 4.24 11.17
N SER A 113 -0.79 3.33 11.44
CA SER A 113 -1.05 2.11 12.21
C SER A 113 0.13 1.74 13.10
N ASN A 114 -0.18 1.22 14.28
CA ASN A 114 0.81 0.64 15.20
C ASN A 114 1.15 -0.81 14.85
N ASP A 115 0.24 -1.52 14.20
CA ASP A 115 0.28 -2.98 14.03
C ASP A 115 0.00 -3.46 12.59
N GLY A 116 -0.28 -2.53 11.67
CA GLY A 116 -0.65 -2.83 10.29
C GLY A 116 -2.09 -3.36 10.13
N ILE A 117 -2.86 -3.48 11.22
CA ILE A 117 -4.23 -4.00 11.23
C ILE A 117 -5.25 -2.91 11.51
N VAL A 118 -5.02 -2.14 12.58
CA VAL A 118 -5.88 -1.01 12.96
C VAL A 118 -5.28 0.25 12.39
N TRP A 119 -6.03 0.91 11.50
CA TRP A 119 -5.62 2.11 10.79
C TRP A 119 -6.45 3.31 11.19
N GLU A 120 -5.80 4.44 11.37
CA GLU A 120 -6.39 5.74 11.68
C GLU A 120 -5.94 6.77 10.65
N ASP A 121 -6.90 7.51 10.04
CA ASP A 121 -6.58 8.63 9.19
C ASP A 121 -5.99 9.76 10.01
N ILE A 122 -4.76 10.15 9.72
CA ILE A 122 -4.05 11.21 10.45
C ILE A 122 -3.97 12.51 9.65
N TYR A 123 -4.13 12.45 8.34
CA TYR A 123 -4.06 13.65 7.51
C TYR A 123 -4.83 13.48 6.19
N VAL A 124 -5.54 14.52 5.80
CA VAL A 124 -6.21 14.63 4.50
C VAL A 124 -5.32 15.43 3.56
N LEU A 125 -4.74 14.76 2.55
CA LEU A 125 -3.90 15.39 1.53
C LEU A 125 -4.72 16.17 0.51
N GLU A 126 -5.81 15.56 0.07
CA GLU A 126 -6.74 16.11 -0.92
C GLU A 126 -8.17 15.71 -0.55
N ASP A 127 -9.07 16.69 -0.58
CA ASP A 127 -10.51 16.50 -0.36
C ASP A 127 -11.29 17.39 -1.34
N GLN A 128 -11.47 16.88 -2.54
CA GLN A 128 -12.12 17.61 -3.63
C GLN A 128 -13.39 16.88 -4.08
N ASN A 129 -14.31 17.62 -4.70
CA ASN A 129 -15.52 17.03 -5.29
C ASN A 129 -15.23 16.38 -6.65
N ARG A 130 -14.11 16.72 -7.27
CA ARG A 130 -13.68 16.23 -8.58
C ARG A 130 -12.15 16.25 -8.66
N GLY A 131 -11.63 15.45 -9.56
CA GLY A 131 -10.22 15.43 -9.85
C GLY A 131 -9.60 14.06 -9.66
N GLU A 132 -8.31 13.99 -9.92
CA GLU A 132 -7.54 12.75 -9.77
C GLU A 132 -6.26 13.03 -8.98
N TYR A 133 -6.19 12.41 -7.81
CA TYR A 133 -5.05 12.39 -6.89
C TYR A 133 -4.73 10.93 -6.62
N SER A 134 -3.71 10.42 -7.27
CA SER A 134 -3.52 8.97 -7.38
C SER A 134 -2.07 8.57 -7.50
N TYR A 135 -1.83 7.26 -7.44
CA TYR A 135 -0.49 6.66 -7.54
C TYR A 135 0.50 7.30 -6.57
N PRO A 136 0.19 7.28 -5.27
CA PRO A 136 1.13 7.77 -4.28
C PRO A 136 2.39 6.90 -4.26
N ALA A 137 3.51 7.51 -3.86
CA ALA A 137 4.72 6.84 -3.43
C ALA A 137 5.16 7.48 -2.11
N ILE A 138 5.53 6.68 -1.12
CA ILE A 138 5.94 7.13 0.20
C ILE A 138 7.27 6.51 0.61
N ILE A 139 8.17 7.32 1.14
CA ILE A 139 9.44 6.88 1.71
C ILE A 139 9.74 7.65 2.99
N GLN A 140 10.64 7.12 3.82
CA GLN A 140 11.26 7.84 4.91
C GLN A 140 12.77 7.98 4.63
N ASP A 141 13.30 9.20 4.78
CA ASP A 141 14.72 9.47 4.59
C ASP A 141 15.55 9.14 5.86
N LYS A 142 16.87 9.27 5.75
CA LYS A 142 17.79 9.00 6.88
C LYS A 142 17.67 10.01 8.02
N GLN A 143 17.04 11.16 7.80
CA GLN A 143 16.73 12.18 8.81
C GLN A 143 15.33 11.99 9.40
N GLU A 144 14.70 10.85 9.12
CA GLU A 144 13.36 10.47 9.56
C GLU A 144 12.22 11.33 8.98
N ASN A 145 12.49 12.14 7.94
CA ASN A 145 11.42 12.83 7.25
C ASN A 145 10.70 11.85 6.31
N VAL A 146 9.39 11.95 6.31
CA VAL A 146 8.54 11.23 5.36
C VAL A 146 8.37 12.08 4.11
N HIS A 147 8.55 11.48 2.96
CA HIS A 147 8.33 12.09 1.66
C HIS A 147 7.21 11.35 0.94
N ILE A 148 6.26 12.11 0.40
CA ILE A 148 5.15 11.56 -0.39
C ILE A 148 5.13 12.29 -1.72
N THR A 149 4.99 11.53 -2.80
CA THR A 149 4.68 12.05 -4.13
C THR A 149 3.40 11.40 -4.65
N TYR A 150 2.63 12.13 -5.45
CA TYR A 150 1.44 11.59 -6.11
C TYR A 150 1.06 12.38 -7.36
N THR A 151 0.32 11.76 -8.24
CA THR A 151 -0.26 12.40 -9.41
C THR A 151 -1.28 13.46 -8.98
N TYR A 152 -1.06 14.70 -9.42
CA TYR A 152 -1.97 15.82 -9.18
C TYR A 152 -2.70 16.18 -10.48
N GLN A 153 -3.99 15.84 -10.57
CA GLN A 153 -4.90 16.18 -11.69
C GLN A 153 -4.40 15.65 -13.07
N ARG A 154 -3.55 14.62 -13.10
CA ARG A 154 -2.83 14.15 -14.30
C ARG A 154 -2.03 15.24 -15.04
N LYS A 155 -1.71 16.34 -14.37
CA LYS A 155 -0.96 17.47 -14.93
C LYS A 155 0.44 17.59 -14.35
N ASN A 156 0.56 17.27 -13.05
CA ASN A 156 1.80 17.42 -12.31
C ASN A 156 2.00 16.26 -11.34
N ILE A 157 3.21 16.17 -10.80
CA ILE A 157 3.53 15.39 -9.60
C ILE A 157 3.61 16.39 -8.45
N LYS A 158 2.82 16.16 -7.39
CA LYS A 158 2.92 16.92 -6.14
C LYS A 158 3.82 16.17 -5.17
N HIS A 159 4.68 16.89 -4.48
CA HIS A 159 5.56 16.38 -3.43
C HIS A 159 5.30 17.13 -2.14
N LEU A 160 5.32 16.41 -1.04
CA LEU A 160 5.31 16.97 0.31
C LEU A 160 6.28 16.19 1.20
N SER A 161 6.76 16.83 2.26
CA SER A 161 7.56 16.19 3.28
C SER A 161 7.18 16.70 4.67
N PHE A 162 7.30 15.82 5.67
CA PHE A 162 7.03 16.12 7.07
C PHE A 162 7.77 15.14 7.98
N SER A 163 7.92 15.47 9.26
CA SER A 163 8.42 14.57 10.29
C SER A 163 7.27 14.12 11.21
N ILE A 164 7.29 12.85 11.58
CA ILE A 164 6.41 12.30 12.63
C ILE A 164 7.22 12.33 13.94
N LYS A 165 6.72 13.07 14.90
CA LYS A 165 7.31 13.14 16.24
C LYS A 165 6.65 12.12 17.16
#